data_26ee4dfba374578437ceac2711dfb0b9
#
_entry.id   26ee4dfba374578437ceac2711dfb0b9
#
_cell.length_a   1.000
_cell.length_b   1.000
_cell.length_c   1.000
_cell.angle_alpha   90.00
_cell.angle_beta   90.00
_cell.angle_gamma   90.00
#
_symmetry.space_group_name_H-M   'P 1'
#
loop_
_entity.id
_entity.type
_entity.pdbx_description
1 polymer ?
#
loop_
_entity_poly.entity_id
_entity_poly.type
_entity_poly.pdbx_seq_one_letter_code
_entity_poly.pdbx_strand_id
1 'polypeptide(L)' 'MPHSPEEKKKVLARVRRIRGQCDALDRALEAGADCGPVLQQIAAIRGAVNGLMSEVMEAHLREEFGQPAEIGRAHV' A
#
# COMPACT_ATOMS: atom_id res chain seq x y z
N MET A 1 13.15 2.78 4.82
CA MET A 1 12.00 3.64 5.18
C MET A 1 12.08 4.95 4.41
N PRO A 2 10.95 5.52 4.03
CA PRO A 2 10.95 6.80 3.33
C PRO A 2 11.39 7.93 4.26
N HIS A 3 12.41 8.65 3.87
CA HIS A 3 12.97 9.76 4.65
C HIS A 3 12.63 11.13 4.05
N SER A 4 12.41 11.22 2.74
CA SER A 4 12.06 12.49 2.15
C SER A 4 10.63 12.88 2.53
N PRO A 5 10.34 14.19 2.69
CA PRO A 5 8.97 14.63 2.99
C PRO A 5 7.96 14.16 1.95
N GLU A 6 8.33 14.10 0.68
CA GLU A 6 7.45 13.69 -0.39
C GLU A 6 7.14 12.20 -0.32
N GLU A 7 8.14 11.36 -0.07
CA GLU A 7 7.95 9.93 0.08
C GLU A 7 7.10 9.62 1.30
N LYS A 8 7.39 10.30 2.40
CA LYS A 8 6.63 10.14 3.64
C LYS A 8 5.15 10.50 3.42
N LYS A 9 4.91 11.58 2.70
CA LYS A 9 3.55 12.04 2.39
C LYS A 9 2.79 10.99 1.58
N LYS A 10 3.43 10.41 0.58
CA LYS A 10 2.81 9.37 -0.26
C LYS A 10 2.48 8.12 0.54
N VAL A 11 3.42 7.68 1.37
CA VAL A 11 3.23 6.50 2.21
C VAL A 11 2.09 6.73 3.20
N LEU A 12 2.06 7.90 3.86
CA LEU A 12 1.00 8.23 4.80
C LEU A 12 -0.37 8.30 4.12
N ALA A 13 -0.44 8.87 2.92
CA ALA A 13 -1.69 8.93 2.18
C ALA A 13 -2.22 7.53 1.88
N ARG A 14 -1.34 6.61 1.50
CA ARG A 14 -1.71 5.22 1.23
C ARG A 14 -2.17 4.51 2.51
N VAL A 15 -1.49 4.74 3.62
CA VAL A 15 -1.86 4.15 4.91
C VAL A 15 -3.25 4.64 5.33
N ARG A 16 -3.51 5.92 5.20
CA ARG A 16 -4.81 6.50 5.55
C ARG A 16 -5.93 5.96 4.67
N ARG A 17 -5.63 5.73 3.39
CA ARG A 17 -6.58 5.12 2.48
C ARG A 17 -6.92 3.70 2.90
N ILE A 18 -5.91 2.91 3.27
CA ILE A 18 -6.10 1.55 3.77
C ILE A 18 -6.93 1.57 5.05
N ARG A 19 -6.64 2.51 5.94
CA ARG A 19 -7.41 2.66 7.16
C ARG A 19 -8.88 2.92 6.86
N GLY A 20 -9.15 3.82 5.92
CA GLY A 20 -10.53 4.08 5.48
C GLY A 20 -11.21 2.85 4.90
N GLN A 21 -10.48 2.05 4.13
CA GLN A 21 -11.00 0.80 3.58
C GLN A 21 -11.32 -0.21 4.69
N CYS A 22 -10.49 -0.26 5.72
CA CYS A 22 -10.74 -1.13 6.88
C CYS A 22 -11.96 -0.67 7.66
N ASP A 23 -12.13 0.64 7.83
CA ASP A 23 -13.31 1.20 8.49
C ASP A 23 -14.58 0.87 7.72
N ALA A 24 -14.53 0.94 6.39
CA ALA A 24 -15.66 0.60 5.54
C ALA A 24 -15.99 -0.90 5.66
N LEU A 25 -14.99 -1.74 5.73
CA LEU A 25 -15.18 -3.18 5.91
C LEU A 25 -15.82 -3.48 7.27
N ASP A 26 -15.36 -2.81 8.31
CA ASP A 26 -15.93 -2.91 9.65
C ASP A 26 -17.43 -2.59 9.61
N ARG A 27 -17.80 -1.49 9.00
CA ARG A 27 -19.20 -1.08 8.89
C ARG A 27 -20.01 -2.08 8.06
N ALA A 28 -19.44 -2.61 7.00
CA ALA A 28 -20.11 -3.59 6.16
C ALA A 28 -20.41 -4.88 6.94
N LEU A 29 -19.46 -5.35 7.71
CA LEU A 29 -19.63 -6.54 8.55
C LEU A 29 -20.67 -6.30 9.63
N GLU A 30 -20.63 -5.14 10.28
CA GLU A 30 -21.62 -4.77 11.30
C GLU A 30 -23.04 -4.72 10.72
N ALA A 31 -23.16 -4.28 9.48
CA ALA A 31 -24.44 -4.18 8.80
C ALA A 31 -24.91 -5.51 8.21
N GLY A 32 -24.10 -6.56 8.32
CA GLY A 32 -24.47 -7.89 7.80
C GLY A 32 -24.35 -8.02 6.30
N ALA A 33 -23.36 -7.35 5.69
CA ALA A 33 -23.14 -7.43 4.25
C ALA A 33 -22.92 -8.86 3.78
N ASP A 34 -23.32 -9.14 2.55
CA ASP A 34 -23.13 -10.45 1.94
C ASP A 34 -21.66 -10.79 1.72
N CYS A 35 -21.37 -12.07 1.66
CA CYS A 35 -20.00 -12.58 1.54
C CYS A 35 -19.26 -12.06 0.30
N GLY A 36 -19.94 -12.00 -0.85
CA GLY A 36 -19.31 -11.52 -2.09
C GLY A 36 -18.73 -10.13 -1.98
N PRO A 37 -19.54 -9.12 -1.60
CA PRO A 37 -19.03 -7.76 -1.38
C PRO A 37 -17.94 -7.68 -0.32
N VAL A 38 -18.04 -8.46 0.76
CA VAL A 38 -17.02 -8.49 1.81
C VAL A 38 -15.69 -9.00 1.26
N LEU A 39 -15.73 -10.08 0.48
CA LEU A 39 -14.52 -10.62 -0.14
C LEU A 39 -13.88 -9.63 -1.12
N GLN A 40 -14.70 -8.89 -1.87
CA GLN A 40 -14.19 -7.86 -2.77
C GLN A 40 -13.49 -6.74 -2.00
N GLN A 41 -14.05 -6.33 -0.87
CA GLN A 41 -13.41 -5.31 -0.01
C GLN A 41 -12.08 -5.81 0.55
N ILE A 42 -12.03 -7.06 0.99
CA ILE A 42 -10.80 -7.66 1.49
C ILE A 42 -9.74 -7.74 0.38
N ALA A 43 -10.14 -8.13 -0.82
CA ALA A 43 -9.22 -8.19 -1.96
C ALA A 43 -8.66 -6.81 -2.29
N ALA A 44 -9.49 -5.77 -2.23
CA ALA A 44 -9.05 -4.40 -2.46
C ALA A 44 -8.04 -3.94 -1.40
N ILE A 45 -8.28 -4.28 -0.13
CA ILE A 45 -7.37 -3.97 0.96
C ILE A 45 -6.03 -4.69 0.75
N ARG A 46 -6.09 -5.97 0.38
CA ARG A 46 -4.88 -6.74 0.10
C ARG A 46 -4.04 -6.10 -1.01
N GLY A 47 -4.70 -5.69 -2.10
CA GLY A 47 -4.01 -5.00 -3.18
C GLY A 47 -3.39 -3.69 -2.73
N ALA A 48 -4.10 -2.91 -1.91
CA ALA A 48 -3.59 -1.65 -1.38
C ALA A 48 -2.39 -1.87 -0.46
N VAL A 49 -2.43 -2.92 0.37
CA VAL A 49 -1.30 -3.28 1.25
C VAL A 49 -0.09 -3.72 0.41
N ASN A 50 -0.31 -4.49 -0.64
CA ASN A 50 0.77 -4.87 -1.56
C ASN A 50 1.40 -3.65 -2.20
N GLY A 51 0.60 -2.68 -2.61
CA GLY A 51 1.10 -1.43 -3.15
C GLY A 51 1.92 -0.63 -2.15
N LEU A 52 1.47 -0.61 -0.89
CA LEU A 52 2.19 0.05 0.20
C LEU A 52 3.55 -0.62 0.41
N MET A 53 3.57 -1.95 0.44
CA MET A 53 4.82 -2.69 0.61
C MET A 53 5.80 -2.39 -0.52
N SER A 54 5.34 -2.38 -1.77
CA SER A 54 6.19 -2.07 -2.92
C SER A 54 6.77 -0.66 -2.82
N GLU A 55 5.94 0.30 -2.42
CA GLU A 55 6.36 1.70 -2.29
C GLU A 55 7.42 1.87 -1.20
N VAL A 56 7.21 1.25 -0.06
CA VAL A 56 8.18 1.31 1.06
C VAL A 56 9.46 0.58 0.69
N MET A 57 9.37 -0.59 0.06
CA MET A 57 10.55 -1.33 -0.37
C MET A 57 11.36 -0.55 -1.40
N GLU A 58 10.68 0.08 -2.34
CA GLU A 58 11.35 0.90 -3.35
C GLU A 58 12.08 2.08 -2.72
N ALA A 59 11.46 2.75 -1.75
CA ALA A 59 12.11 3.84 -1.03
C ALA A 59 13.32 3.33 -0.24
N HIS A 60 13.19 2.18 0.39
CA HIS A 60 14.29 1.55 1.14
C HIS A 60 15.46 1.23 0.22
N LEU A 61 15.19 0.66 -0.94
CA LEU A 61 16.23 0.31 -1.90
C LEU A 61 16.96 1.56 -2.42
N ARG A 62 16.22 2.65 -2.65
CA ARG A 62 16.84 3.91 -3.06
C ARG A 62 17.79 4.44 -1.99
N GLU A 63 17.39 4.35 -0.73
CA GLU A 63 18.22 4.82 0.39
C GLU A 63 19.49 3.98 0.57
N GLU A 64 19.38 2.67 0.34
CA GLU A 64 20.49 1.75 0.55
C GLU A 64 21.41 1.64 -0.67
N PHE A 65 20.85 1.61 -1.87
CA PHE A 65 21.59 1.23 -3.07
C PHE A 65 21.52 2.27 -4.19
N GLY A 66 20.92 3.40 -3.95
CA GLY A 66 20.71 4.40 -4.98
C GLY A 66 19.41 4.15 -5.72
N GLN A 67 19.36 4.41 -7.04
CA GLN A 67 18.10 4.35 -7.78
C GLN A 67 17.76 2.94 -8.24
N PRO A 68 16.65 2.37 -7.75
CA PRO A 68 16.25 1.01 -8.14
C PRO A 68 16.09 0.82 -9.63
N ALA A 69 15.62 1.85 -10.34
CA ALA A 69 15.43 1.79 -11.78
C ALA A 69 16.75 1.54 -12.53
N GLU A 70 17.84 2.12 -12.06
CA GLU A 70 19.17 1.90 -12.63
C GLU A 70 19.66 0.48 -12.35
N ILE A 71 19.41 -0.01 -11.16
CA ILE A 71 19.77 -1.37 -10.79
C ILE A 71 19.02 -2.37 -11.69
N GLY A 72 17.74 -2.14 -11.89
CA GLY A 72 16.91 -2.98 -12.75
C GLY A 72 17.41 -3.01 -14.18
N ARG A 73 17.83 -1.87 -14.72
CA ARG A 73 18.35 -1.78 -16.10
C ARG A 73 19.67 -2.51 -16.26
N ALA A 74 20.48 -2.52 -15.24
CA ALA A 74 21.77 -3.17 -15.29
C ALA A 74 21.65 -4.68 -15.51
N HIS A 75 20.51 -5.25 -15.22
CA HIS A 75 20.26 -6.69 -15.35
C HIS A 75 19.48 -7.05 -16.62
N VAL A 76 19.13 -6.09 -17.41
CA VAL A 76 18.43 -6.29 -18.68
C VAL A 76 19.39 -6.24 -19.87
#